data_5ae7a7e5e49b36552819e11817ca6141
#
_entry.id   5ae7a7e5e49b36552819e11817ca6141
#
_cell.length_a   1.000
_cell.length_b   1.000
_cell.length_c   1.000
_cell.angle_alpha   90.00
_cell.angle_beta   90.00
_cell.angle_gamma   90.00
#
_symmetry.space_group_name_H-M   'P 1'
#
loop_
_entity.id
_entity.type
_entity.pdbx_description
1 polymer ?
#
loop_
_entity_poly.entity_id
_entity_poly.type
_entity_poly.pdbx_seq_one_letter_code
_entity_poly.pdbx_strand_id
1 'polypeptide(L)'
;MKTTLSRLTFATKLTVAGLVACALAIWTQWLSGDPAYPKFPPGPVFFIAVAAIVAFASRWWWTPLIGSLIALLVTSGWFARLPGQVQRITHPGSIGHFAPGIFLSTLGMILFLLLTDAAGLVATVQNYRKRKHAADSSKMVLRFFGAIFVLMGTLIIVSRLHADPYHNAMHIVWGALALAASFLTVRAAKLFCLASGLFYLTLAILGLTAGDSAMQRAWQAGPMLLHTGDHIFHLVLGSIFLGFGLLSGRERRRQEKPA
;
A
#
# COMPACT_ATOMS: atom_id res chain seq x y z
N MET A 1 -33.23 7.37 -8.86
CA MET A 1 -31.82 6.97 -9.19
C MET A 1 -31.01 6.90 -7.88
N LYS A 2 -30.58 5.72 -7.44
CA LYS A 2 -29.73 5.63 -6.23
C LYS A 2 -28.34 6.16 -6.58
N THR A 3 -27.81 7.09 -5.79
CA THR A 3 -26.48 7.67 -5.99
C THR A 3 -25.40 6.58 -5.91
N THR A 4 -24.28 6.75 -6.62
CA THR A 4 -23.16 5.80 -6.61
C THR A 4 -22.71 5.47 -5.20
N LEU A 5 -22.66 6.46 -4.31
CA LEU A 5 -22.27 6.32 -2.90
C LEU A 5 -23.20 5.43 -2.07
N SER A 6 -24.51 5.36 -2.39
CA SER A 6 -25.44 4.49 -1.68
C SER A 6 -25.21 3.00 -1.94
N ARG A 7 -24.49 2.65 -3.00
CA ARG A 7 -24.17 1.27 -3.40
C ARG A 7 -22.85 0.74 -2.80
N LEU A 8 -22.04 1.61 -2.20
CA LEU A 8 -20.78 1.22 -1.59
C LEU A 8 -20.98 0.44 -0.30
N THR A 9 -20.12 -0.54 -0.04
CA THR A 9 -20.08 -1.19 1.28
C THR A 9 -19.62 -0.18 2.33
N PHE A 10 -19.98 -0.41 3.58
CA PHE A 10 -19.54 0.44 4.69
C PHE A 10 -18.02 0.56 4.74
N ALA A 11 -17.29 -0.55 4.59
CA ALA A 11 -15.83 -0.56 4.56
C ALA A 11 -15.26 0.25 3.37
N THR A 12 -15.88 0.18 2.17
CA THR A 12 -15.46 1.03 1.04
C THR A 12 -15.68 2.52 1.34
N LYS A 13 -16.79 2.89 2.00
CA LYS A 13 -17.03 4.28 2.43
C LYS A 13 -15.98 4.76 3.43
N LEU A 14 -15.59 3.89 4.39
CA LEU A 14 -14.52 4.20 5.34
C LEU A 14 -13.17 4.38 4.64
N THR A 15 -12.85 3.56 3.64
CA THR A 15 -11.62 3.72 2.83
C THR A 15 -11.60 5.09 2.15
N VAL A 16 -12.71 5.48 1.51
CA VAL A 16 -12.84 6.80 0.85
C VAL A 16 -12.73 7.93 1.88
N ALA A 17 -13.44 7.82 3.00
CA ALA A 17 -13.40 8.83 4.06
C ALA A 17 -11.99 8.97 4.66
N GLY A 18 -11.28 7.87 4.89
CA GLY A 18 -9.90 7.88 5.39
C GLY A 18 -8.95 8.57 4.42
N LEU A 19 -9.05 8.29 3.11
CA LEU A 19 -8.24 8.99 2.09
C LEU A 19 -8.51 10.49 2.07
N VAL A 20 -9.77 10.91 2.14
CA VAL A 20 -10.13 12.34 2.21
C VAL A 20 -9.61 12.97 3.50
N ALA A 21 -9.70 12.26 4.63
CA ALA A 21 -9.17 12.74 5.89
C ALA A 21 -7.64 12.88 5.87
N CYS A 22 -6.92 11.97 5.19
CA CYS A 22 -5.48 12.13 4.95
C CYS A 22 -5.17 13.40 4.13
N ALA A 23 -5.96 13.68 3.09
CA ALA A 23 -5.81 14.92 2.31
C ALA A 23 -5.99 16.17 3.18
N LEU A 24 -7.03 16.17 4.03
CA LEU A 24 -7.28 17.26 4.97
C LEU A 24 -6.15 17.41 6.01
N ALA A 25 -5.62 16.31 6.52
CA ALA A 25 -4.49 16.34 7.45
C ALA A 25 -3.25 16.99 6.82
N ILE A 26 -2.91 16.65 5.57
CA ILE A 26 -1.79 17.30 4.86
C ILE A 26 -2.08 18.79 4.64
N TRP A 27 -3.28 19.16 4.24
CA TRP A 27 -3.65 20.58 4.09
C TRP A 27 -3.52 21.34 5.43
N THR A 28 -3.96 20.74 6.53
CA THR A 28 -3.83 21.34 7.86
C THR A 28 -2.37 21.53 8.23
N GLN A 29 -1.48 20.57 7.99
CA GLN A 29 -0.04 20.72 8.22
C GLN A 29 0.56 21.87 7.39
N TRP A 30 0.23 21.90 6.11
CA TRP A 30 0.69 22.95 5.21
C TRP A 30 0.20 24.34 5.64
N LEU A 31 -1.08 24.50 5.94
CA LEU A 31 -1.67 25.77 6.46
C LEU A 31 -1.11 26.15 7.82
N SER A 32 -0.63 25.19 8.61
CA SER A 32 0.04 25.43 9.89
C SER A 32 1.50 25.86 9.74
N GLY A 33 2.00 25.97 8.51
CA GLY A 33 3.35 26.45 8.20
C GLY A 33 4.45 25.39 8.32
N ASP A 34 4.11 24.10 8.12
CA ASP A 34 5.12 23.03 8.09
C ASP A 34 6.04 23.22 6.87
N PRO A 35 7.36 23.49 7.09
CA PRO A 35 8.30 23.77 6.01
C PRO A 35 8.62 22.54 5.13
N ALA A 36 8.21 21.35 5.54
CA ALA A 36 8.40 20.14 4.74
C ALA A 36 7.55 20.14 3.45
N TYR A 37 6.56 21.04 3.36
CA TYR A 37 5.69 21.11 2.19
C TYR A 37 6.09 22.25 1.24
N PRO A 38 6.03 22.01 -0.10
CA PRO A 38 6.23 23.06 -1.08
C PRO A 38 5.10 24.11 -1.04
N LYS A 39 5.22 25.19 -1.83
CA LYS A 39 4.20 26.26 -1.91
C LYS A 39 2.79 25.74 -2.18
N PHE A 40 2.67 24.63 -2.90
CA PHE A 40 1.43 23.88 -3.08
C PHE A 40 1.71 22.38 -2.89
N PRO A 41 1.18 21.73 -1.84
CA PRO A 41 1.40 20.31 -1.61
C PRO A 41 0.60 19.45 -2.59
N PRO A 42 1.23 18.55 -3.37
CA PRO A 42 0.52 17.67 -4.30
C PRO A 42 -0.23 16.54 -3.59
N GLY A 43 0.16 16.22 -2.35
CA GLY A 43 -0.39 15.11 -1.57
C GLY A 43 -1.91 15.12 -1.43
N PRO A 44 -2.56 16.24 -1.04
CA PRO A 44 -4.01 16.31 -0.92
C PRO A 44 -4.74 15.99 -2.24
N VAL A 45 -4.24 16.54 -3.36
CA VAL A 45 -4.84 16.27 -4.69
C VAL A 45 -4.72 14.79 -5.04
N PHE A 46 -3.57 14.19 -4.75
CA PHE A 46 -3.33 12.76 -4.96
C PHE A 46 -4.29 11.89 -4.14
N PHE A 47 -4.44 12.15 -2.84
CA PHE A 47 -5.36 11.39 -1.98
C PHE A 47 -6.82 11.54 -2.40
N ILE A 48 -7.25 12.75 -2.82
CA ILE A 48 -8.60 12.98 -3.34
C ILE A 48 -8.82 12.23 -4.66
N ALA A 49 -7.84 12.23 -5.56
CA ALA A 49 -7.92 11.49 -6.82
C ALA A 49 -8.07 9.97 -6.56
N VAL A 50 -7.30 9.42 -5.62
CA VAL A 50 -7.42 8.02 -5.22
C VAL A 50 -8.77 7.73 -4.58
N ALA A 51 -9.26 8.61 -3.69
CA ALA A 51 -10.59 8.48 -3.09
C ALA A 51 -11.70 8.47 -4.16
N ALA A 52 -11.59 9.33 -5.17
CA ALA A 52 -12.50 9.36 -6.32
C ALA A 52 -12.43 8.04 -7.12
N ILE A 53 -11.23 7.53 -7.42
CA ILE A 53 -11.06 6.22 -8.09
C ILE A 53 -11.74 5.12 -7.27
N VAL A 54 -11.50 5.03 -5.96
CA VAL A 54 -12.12 4.03 -5.09
C VAL A 54 -13.64 4.16 -5.10
N ALA A 55 -14.18 5.37 -5.06
CA ALA A 55 -15.62 5.61 -5.04
C ALA A 55 -16.29 5.27 -6.38
N PHE A 56 -15.79 5.80 -7.50
CA PHE A 56 -16.43 5.69 -8.80
C PHE A 56 -16.12 4.37 -9.51
N ALA A 57 -14.94 3.80 -9.30
CA ALA A 57 -14.56 2.51 -9.84
C ALA A 57 -14.96 1.32 -8.94
N SER A 58 -15.82 1.54 -7.93
CA SER A 58 -16.28 0.52 -6.97
C SER A 58 -17.01 -0.69 -7.60
N ARG A 59 -17.39 -0.60 -8.88
CA ARG A 59 -17.82 -1.76 -9.68
C ARG A 59 -16.76 -2.86 -9.78
N TRP A 60 -15.48 -2.50 -9.63
CA TRP A 60 -14.37 -3.43 -9.56
C TRP A 60 -14.05 -3.70 -8.09
N TRP A 61 -14.15 -4.94 -7.69
CA TRP A 61 -14.01 -5.36 -6.29
C TRP A 61 -12.64 -5.05 -5.68
N TRP A 62 -11.59 -4.89 -6.50
CA TRP A 62 -10.22 -4.63 -6.08
C TRP A 62 -9.90 -3.14 -5.86
N THR A 63 -10.77 -2.24 -6.24
CA THR A 63 -10.47 -0.79 -6.12
C THR A 63 -10.20 -0.31 -4.70
N PRO A 64 -10.84 -0.83 -3.62
CA PRO A 64 -10.45 -0.45 -2.27
C PRO A 64 -9.01 -0.85 -1.90
N LEU A 65 -8.47 -1.89 -2.55
CA LEU A 65 -7.07 -2.30 -2.35
C LEU A 65 -6.08 -1.20 -2.79
N ILE A 66 -6.40 -0.42 -3.82
CA ILE A 66 -5.58 0.74 -4.20
C ILE A 66 -5.47 1.72 -3.03
N GLY A 67 -6.58 2.01 -2.36
CA GLY A 67 -6.60 2.89 -1.20
C GLY A 67 -5.68 2.40 -0.08
N SER A 68 -5.77 1.09 0.26
CA SER A 68 -4.89 0.47 1.25
C SER A 68 -3.42 0.53 0.83
N LEU A 69 -3.10 0.19 -0.40
CA LEU A 69 -1.70 0.19 -0.84
C LEU A 69 -1.06 1.58 -0.78
N ILE A 70 -1.82 2.60 -1.13
CA ILE A 70 -1.34 3.98 -1.04
C ILE A 70 -1.19 4.42 0.40
N ALA A 71 -2.18 4.10 1.25
CA ALA A 71 -2.08 4.39 2.68
C ALA A 71 -0.86 3.68 3.29
N LEU A 72 -0.64 2.41 2.94
CA LEU A 72 0.51 1.64 3.39
C LEU A 72 1.84 2.22 2.93
N LEU A 73 1.94 2.62 1.65
CA LEU A 73 3.14 3.25 1.11
C LEU A 73 3.47 4.54 1.87
N VAL A 74 2.44 5.35 2.17
CA VAL A 74 2.62 6.59 2.94
C VAL A 74 2.96 6.27 4.39
N THR A 75 2.33 5.25 4.99
CA THR A 75 2.65 4.78 6.36
C THR A 75 4.10 4.32 6.46
N SER A 76 4.61 3.57 5.49
CA SER A 76 6.01 3.15 5.49
C SER A 76 6.98 4.34 5.36
N GLY A 77 6.67 5.30 4.49
CA GLY A 77 7.42 6.56 4.39
C GLY A 77 7.37 7.41 5.68
N TRP A 78 6.24 7.35 6.40
CA TRP A 78 6.07 8.02 7.70
C TRP A 78 6.98 7.38 8.75
N PHE A 79 7.02 6.06 8.85
CA PHE A 79 7.91 5.34 9.77
C PHE A 79 9.39 5.51 9.41
N ALA A 80 9.73 5.60 8.14
CA ALA A 80 11.10 5.89 7.71
C ALA A 80 11.61 7.27 8.20
N ARG A 81 10.68 8.20 8.52
CA ARG A 81 10.99 9.54 9.04
C ARG A 81 10.52 9.73 10.48
N LEU A 82 10.50 8.66 11.27
CA LEU A 82 9.96 8.64 12.64
C LEU A 82 10.48 9.77 13.55
N PRO A 83 11.79 10.12 13.59
CA PRO A 83 12.28 11.20 14.44
C PRO A 83 11.59 12.55 14.15
N GLY A 84 11.40 12.89 12.88
CA GLY A 84 10.68 14.10 12.48
C GLY A 84 9.20 14.06 12.84
N GLN A 85 8.58 12.90 12.82
CA GLN A 85 7.18 12.74 13.22
C GLN A 85 7.00 12.83 14.74
N VAL A 86 7.92 12.27 15.50
CA VAL A 86 7.97 12.43 16.97
C VAL A 86 8.11 13.90 17.32
N GLN A 87 8.99 14.64 16.66
CA GLN A 87 9.15 16.08 16.87
C GLN A 87 7.86 16.87 16.63
N ARG A 88 7.09 16.52 15.58
CA ARG A 88 5.77 17.15 15.30
C ARG A 88 4.76 16.92 16.41
N ILE A 89 4.86 15.81 17.12
CA ILE A 89 3.97 15.48 18.25
C ILE A 89 4.46 16.11 19.55
N THR A 90 5.75 16.04 19.83
CA THR A 90 6.31 16.49 21.13
C THR A 90 6.63 18.00 21.16
N HIS A 91 7.05 18.56 20.02
CA HIS A 91 7.45 19.97 19.91
C HIS A 91 6.83 20.63 18.66
N PRO A 92 5.50 20.62 18.50
CA PRO A 92 4.84 21.10 17.28
C PRO A 92 5.12 22.58 16.97
N GLY A 93 5.33 23.41 18.01
CA GLY A 93 5.67 24.83 17.85
C GLY A 93 7.05 25.09 17.25
N SER A 94 7.94 24.11 17.23
CA SER A 94 9.23 24.22 16.55
C SER A 94 9.14 23.94 15.04
N ILE A 95 8.00 23.42 14.56
CA ILE A 95 7.81 23.01 13.16
C ILE A 95 7.07 24.09 12.36
N GLY A 96 6.00 24.66 12.92
CA GLY A 96 5.17 25.62 12.21
C GLY A 96 4.56 26.66 13.14
N HIS A 97 3.94 27.70 12.56
CA HIS A 97 3.36 28.80 13.32
C HIS A 97 2.08 28.43 14.07
N PHE A 98 1.39 27.34 13.72
CA PHE A 98 0.19 26.88 14.39
C PHE A 98 0.38 25.48 14.98
N ALA A 99 0.95 25.43 16.19
CA ALA A 99 1.28 24.20 16.90
C ALA A 99 0.12 23.20 17.05
N PRO A 100 -1.13 23.59 17.43
CA PRO A 100 -2.25 22.65 17.50
C PRO A 100 -2.57 21.99 16.14
N GLY A 101 -2.46 22.75 15.05
CA GLY A 101 -2.67 22.23 13.70
C GLY A 101 -1.65 21.16 13.33
N ILE A 102 -0.36 21.39 13.63
CA ILE A 102 0.71 20.41 13.40
C ILE A 102 0.45 19.13 14.23
N PHE A 103 0.19 19.29 15.53
CA PHE A 103 -0.04 18.18 16.43
C PHE A 103 -1.23 17.30 16.00
N LEU A 104 -2.43 17.92 15.89
CA LEU A 104 -3.67 17.20 15.59
C LEU A 104 -3.64 16.55 14.20
N SER A 105 -3.10 17.25 13.21
CA SER A 105 -3.01 16.68 11.85
C SER A 105 -1.99 15.55 11.76
N THR A 106 -0.91 15.58 12.54
CA THR A 106 0.07 14.47 12.59
C THR A 106 -0.55 13.22 13.22
N LEU A 107 -1.24 13.36 14.36
CA LEU A 107 -1.98 12.25 14.98
C LEU A 107 -3.11 11.75 14.08
N GLY A 108 -3.88 12.68 13.50
CA GLY A 108 -4.96 12.35 12.57
C GLY A 108 -4.43 11.59 11.35
N MET A 109 -3.29 11.98 10.80
CA MET A 109 -2.69 11.31 9.66
C MET A 109 -2.39 9.83 9.95
N ILE A 110 -1.78 9.53 11.10
CA ILE A 110 -1.52 8.13 11.53
C ILE A 110 -2.83 7.35 11.60
N LEU A 111 -3.81 7.90 12.33
CA LEU A 111 -5.10 7.25 12.53
C LEU A 111 -5.82 6.98 11.20
N PHE A 112 -5.85 7.98 10.30
CA PHE A 112 -6.54 7.87 9.03
C PHE A 112 -5.83 6.93 8.04
N LEU A 113 -4.50 6.87 8.06
CA LEU A 113 -3.74 5.90 7.28
C LEU A 113 -4.07 4.47 7.74
N LEU A 114 -3.98 4.18 9.05
CA LEU A 114 -4.32 2.86 9.61
C LEU A 114 -5.79 2.47 9.34
N LEU A 115 -6.70 3.44 9.48
CA LEU A 115 -8.12 3.21 9.17
C LEU A 115 -8.31 2.88 7.68
N THR A 116 -7.63 3.61 6.79
CA THR A 116 -7.71 3.38 5.34
C THR A 116 -7.17 2.01 4.97
N ASP A 117 -6.04 1.59 5.57
CA ASP A 117 -5.45 0.27 5.36
C ASP A 117 -6.42 -0.84 5.77
N ALA A 118 -6.89 -0.80 7.00
CA ALA A 118 -7.79 -1.82 7.53
C ALA A 118 -9.12 -1.86 6.76
N ALA A 119 -9.75 -0.69 6.53
CA ALA A 119 -11.01 -0.59 5.84
C ALA A 119 -10.92 -1.03 4.38
N GLY A 120 -9.84 -0.67 3.67
CA GLY A 120 -9.66 -1.05 2.27
C GLY A 120 -9.41 -2.54 2.09
N LEU A 121 -8.65 -3.18 2.98
CA LEU A 121 -8.50 -4.63 2.98
C LEU A 121 -9.84 -5.34 3.24
N VAL A 122 -10.57 -4.92 4.26
CA VAL A 122 -11.91 -5.47 4.58
C VAL A 122 -12.87 -5.27 3.40
N ALA A 123 -12.91 -4.07 2.81
CA ALA A 123 -13.75 -3.75 1.66
C ALA A 123 -13.41 -4.65 0.46
N THR A 124 -12.13 -4.86 0.20
CA THR A 124 -11.66 -5.71 -0.89
C THR A 124 -12.17 -7.14 -0.71
N VAL A 125 -12.01 -7.71 0.49
CA VAL A 125 -12.51 -9.05 0.82
C VAL A 125 -14.03 -9.14 0.71
N GLN A 126 -14.76 -8.14 1.24
CA GLN A 126 -16.23 -8.08 1.17
C GLN A 126 -16.72 -7.99 -0.28
N ASN A 127 -16.11 -7.12 -1.08
CA ASN A 127 -16.47 -6.94 -2.49
C ASN A 127 -16.14 -8.18 -3.32
N TYR A 128 -15.03 -8.84 -3.02
CA TYR A 128 -14.65 -10.12 -3.64
C TYR A 128 -15.68 -11.22 -3.34
N ARG A 129 -16.07 -11.40 -2.08
CA ARG A 129 -17.04 -12.42 -1.66
C ARG A 129 -18.43 -12.24 -2.29
N LYS A 130 -18.82 -11.01 -2.63
CA LYS A 130 -20.11 -10.71 -3.29
C LYS A 130 -20.14 -11.11 -4.76
N ARG A 131 -19.01 -11.35 -5.40
CA ARG A 131 -18.97 -11.76 -6.81
C ARG A 131 -19.06 -13.28 -6.94
N LYS A 132 -20.15 -13.75 -7.56
CA LYS A 132 -20.40 -15.19 -7.82
C LYS A 132 -19.40 -15.85 -8.80
N HIS A 133 -18.61 -15.06 -9.53
CA HIS A 133 -17.56 -15.53 -10.45
C HIS A 133 -16.26 -14.84 -10.09
N ALA A 134 -15.60 -15.34 -9.06
CA ALA A 134 -14.30 -14.86 -8.67
C ALA A 134 -13.26 -15.26 -9.72
N ALA A 135 -12.70 -14.26 -10.40
CA ALA A 135 -11.40 -14.45 -11.03
C ALA A 135 -10.44 -14.98 -9.97
N ASP A 136 -9.58 -15.93 -10.34
CA ASP A 136 -8.61 -16.51 -9.43
C ASP A 136 -7.85 -15.41 -8.68
N SER A 137 -7.94 -15.44 -7.36
CA SER A 137 -7.38 -14.40 -6.49
C SER A 137 -5.87 -14.23 -6.69
N SER A 138 -5.14 -15.33 -6.91
CA SER A 138 -3.71 -15.29 -7.18
C SER A 138 -3.39 -14.59 -8.50
N LYS A 139 -4.08 -14.93 -9.58
CA LYS A 139 -3.86 -14.28 -10.90
C LYS A 139 -4.08 -12.78 -10.84
N MET A 140 -5.10 -12.37 -10.10
CA MET A 140 -5.42 -10.97 -10.00
C MET A 140 -4.41 -10.19 -9.18
N VAL A 141 -4.01 -10.70 -8.03
CA VAL A 141 -2.96 -10.08 -7.20
C VAL A 141 -1.67 -9.95 -8.00
N LEU A 142 -1.29 -10.97 -8.76
CA LEU A 142 -0.11 -10.93 -9.62
C LEU A 142 -0.23 -9.89 -10.74
N ARG A 143 -1.40 -9.73 -11.37
CA ARG A 143 -1.62 -8.67 -12.38
C ARG A 143 -1.49 -7.29 -11.78
N PHE A 144 -2.09 -7.09 -10.61
CA PHE A 144 -2.10 -5.80 -9.94
C PHE A 144 -0.69 -5.38 -9.49
N PHE A 145 -0.03 -6.21 -8.69
CA PHE A 145 1.31 -5.89 -8.19
C PHE A 145 2.37 -5.95 -9.29
N GLY A 146 2.22 -6.88 -10.24
CA GLY A 146 3.11 -6.95 -11.38
C GLY A 146 3.09 -5.67 -12.21
N ALA A 147 1.89 -5.13 -12.49
CA ALA A 147 1.76 -3.86 -13.19
C ALA A 147 2.33 -2.68 -12.38
N ILE A 148 2.06 -2.61 -11.07
CA ILE A 148 2.61 -1.56 -10.22
C ILE A 148 4.13 -1.61 -10.18
N PHE A 149 4.74 -2.77 -10.03
CA PHE A 149 6.19 -2.89 -9.95
C PHE A 149 6.87 -2.51 -11.26
N VAL A 150 6.36 -2.97 -12.40
CA VAL A 150 6.89 -2.56 -13.70
C VAL A 150 6.74 -1.05 -13.89
N LEU A 151 5.57 -0.49 -13.58
CA LEU A 151 5.32 0.94 -13.72
C LEU A 151 6.23 1.76 -12.80
N MET A 152 6.31 1.38 -11.52
CA MET A 152 7.13 2.08 -10.53
C MET A 152 8.61 2.04 -10.90
N GLY A 153 9.13 0.86 -11.25
CA GLY A 153 10.52 0.72 -11.67
C GLY A 153 10.83 1.52 -12.94
N THR A 154 9.90 1.54 -13.90
CA THR A 154 10.05 2.33 -15.13
C THR A 154 10.02 3.83 -14.84
N LEU A 155 9.08 4.29 -13.99
CA LEU A 155 8.98 5.70 -13.61
C LEU A 155 10.23 6.20 -12.89
N ILE A 156 10.83 5.39 -12.01
CA ILE A 156 12.08 5.74 -11.32
C ILE A 156 13.21 5.97 -12.33
N ILE A 157 13.34 5.10 -13.35
CA ILE A 157 14.34 5.25 -14.40
C ILE A 157 14.10 6.52 -15.22
N VAL A 158 12.88 6.71 -15.70
CA VAL A 158 12.51 7.86 -16.57
C VAL A 158 12.66 9.19 -15.83
N SER A 159 12.29 9.22 -14.55
CA SER A 159 12.37 10.44 -13.72
C SER A 159 13.77 10.71 -13.19
N ARG A 160 14.76 9.86 -13.52
CA ARG A 160 16.14 9.97 -13.03
C ARG A 160 16.24 10.15 -11.51
N LEU A 161 15.29 9.56 -10.77
CA LEU A 161 15.32 9.57 -9.31
C LEU A 161 16.53 8.76 -8.82
N HIS A 162 17.23 9.31 -7.81
CA HIS A 162 18.34 8.62 -7.17
C HIS A 162 17.79 7.49 -6.30
N ALA A 163 17.72 6.30 -6.87
CA ALA A 163 17.33 5.07 -6.20
C ALA A 163 18.40 4.00 -6.45
N ASP A 164 18.47 3.01 -5.57
CA ASP A 164 19.32 1.85 -5.77
C ASP A 164 18.96 1.16 -7.11
N PRO A 165 19.89 1.10 -8.09
CA PRO A 165 19.60 0.58 -9.42
C PRO A 165 19.26 -0.91 -9.39
N TYR A 166 19.85 -1.68 -8.48
CA TYR A 166 19.57 -3.11 -8.33
C TYR A 166 18.19 -3.35 -7.74
N HIS A 167 17.81 -2.58 -6.70
CA HIS A 167 16.48 -2.64 -6.11
C HIS A 167 15.41 -2.28 -7.15
N ASN A 168 15.64 -1.22 -7.92
CA ASN A 168 14.75 -0.82 -8.99
C ASN A 168 14.63 -1.86 -10.12
N ALA A 169 15.73 -2.45 -10.54
CA ALA A 169 15.73 -3.54 -11.52
C ALA A 169 14.94 -4.75 -11.02
N MET A 170 15.06 -5.08 -9.72
CA MET A 170 14.27 -6.15 -9.10
C MET A 170 12.77 -5.90 -9.16
N HIS A 171 12.31 -4.66 -8.97
CA HIS A 171 10.90 -4.32 -9.15
C HIS A 171 10.41 -4.62 -10.57
N ILE A 172 11.18 -4.23 -11.59
CA ILE A 172 10.80 -4.48 -12.98
C ILE A 172 10.78 -5.98 -13.29
N VAL A 173 11.85 -6.69 -12.93
CA VAL A 173 11.97 -8.14 -13.21
C VAL A 173 10.88 -8.92 -12.47
N TRP A 174 10.74 -8.69 -11.17
CA TRP A 174 9.72 -9.39 -10.37
C TRP A 174 8.31 -9.07 -10.82
N GLY A 175 8.05 -7.80 -11.17
CA GLY A 175 6.78 -7.37 -11.73
C GLY A 175 6.46 -8.04 -13.07
N ALA A 176 7.43 -8.13 -13.97
CA ALA A 176 7.27 -8.82 -15.25
C ALA A 176 7.00 -10.33 -15.05
N LEU A 177 7.74 -10.98 -14.13
CA LEU A 177 7.51 -12.39 -13.78
C LEU A 177 6.13 -12.61 -13.17
N ALA A 178 5.67 -11.71 -12.29
CA ALA A 178 4.33 -11.75 -11.70
C ALA A 178 3.25 -11.62 -12.78
N LEU A 179 3.40 -10.67 -13.70
CA LEU A 179 2.51 -10.54 -14.84
C LEU A 179 2.49 -11.82 -15.68
N ALA A 180 3.64 -12.34 -16.07
CA ALA A 180 3.75 -13.58 -16.85
C ALA A 180 3.05 -14.75 -16.12
N ALA A 181 3.34 -14.96 -14.84
CA ALA A 181 2.73 -16.00 -14.03
C ALA A 181 1.20 -15.87 -13.95
N SER A 182 0.66 -14.63 -13.98
CA SER A 182 -0.78 -14.38 -13.97
C SER A 182 -1.52 -14.88 -15.21
N PHE A 183 -0.83 -15.04 -16.34
CA PHE A 183 -1.41 -15.55 -17.59
C PHE A 183 -1.29 -17.08 -17.71
N LEU A 184 -0.49 -17.72 -16.86
CA LEU A 184 -0.35 -19.17 -16.80
C LEU A 184 -1.54 -19.85 -16.10
N THR A 185 -1.36 -21.10 -15.66
CA THR A 185 -2.38 -21.84 -14.93
C THR A 185 -2.64 -21.22 -13.54
N VAL A 186 -3.81 -21.49 -12.97
CA VAL A 186 -4.16 -21.13 -11.57
C VAL A 186 -3.13 -21.68 -10.57
N ARG A 187 -2.64 -22.91 -10.83
CA ARG A 187 -1.64 -23.55 -9.98
C ARG A 187 -0.30 -22.79 -10.02
N ALA A 188 0.14 -22.39 -11.22
CA ALA A 188 1.37 -21.60 -11.38
C ALA A 188 1.26 -20.24 -10.70
N ALA A 189 0.14 -19.52 -10.90
CA ALA A 189 -0.13 -18.24 -10.24
C ALA A 189 -0.14 -18.37 -8.71
N LYS A 190 -0.79 -19.43 -8.19
CA LYS A 190 -0.81 -19.72 -6.75
C LYS A 190 0.60 -19.97 -6.21
N LEU A 191 1.38 -20.83 -6.87
CA LEU A 191 2.75 -21.14 -6.45
C LEU A 191 3.64 -19.90 -6.48
N PHE A 192 3.50 -19.06 -7.50
CA PHE A 192 4.24 -17.81 -7.58
C PHE A 192 3.86 -16.84 -6.45
N CYS A 193 2.55 -16.72 -6.11
CA CYS A 193 2.12 -15.93 -4.95
C CYS A 193 2.72 -16.47 -3.64
N LEU A 194 2.68 -17.77 -3.41
CA LEU A 194 3.23 -18.37 -2.19
C LEU A 194 4.74 -18.17 -2.09
N ALA A 195 5.47 -18.39 -3.19
CA ALA A 195 6.92 -18.19 -3.24
C ALA A 195 7.30 -16.72 -3.03
N SER A 196 6.60 -15.80 -3.72
CA SER A 196 6.81 -14.35 -3.54
C SER A 196 6.48 -13.91 -2.12
N GLY A 197 5.37 -14.43 -1.56
CA GLY A 197 4.98 -14.11 -0.18
C GLY A 197 6.06 -14.53 0.82
N LEU A 198 6.55 -15.76 0.71
CA LEU A 198 7.62 -16.26 1.58
C LEU A 198 8.93 -15.47 1.38
N PHE A 199 9.31 -15.18 0.14
CA PHE A 199 10.50 -14.41 -0.18
C PHE A 199 10.48 -13.01 0.45
N TYR A 200 9.38 -12.24 0.26
CA TYR A 200 9.26 -10.91 0.84
C TYR A 200 9.21 -10.92 2.37
N LEU A 201 8.51 -11.90 2.98
CA LEU A 201 8.52 -12.05 4.44
C LEU A 201 9.92 -12.35 4.98
N THR A 202 10.69 -13.20 4.29
CA THR A 202 12.07 -13.50 4.67
C THR A 202 12.94 -12.24 4.60
N LEU A 203 12.85 -11.47 3.51
CA LEU A 203 13.57 -10.19 3.38
C LEU A 203 13.20 -9.22 4.51
N ALA A 204 11.91 -9.12 4.83
CA ALA A 204 11.44 -8.23 5.89
C ALA A 204 11.99 -8.64 7.26
N ILE A 205 11.87 -9.92 7.61
CA ILE A 205 12.32 -10.44 8.92
C ILE A 205 13.84 -10.29 9.06
N LEU A 206 14.60 -10.69 8.04
CA LEU A 206 16.04 -10.55 8.06
C LEU A 206 16.47 -9.09 8.19
N GLY A 207 15.88 -8.19 7.41
CA GLY A 207 16.21 -6.77 7.47
C GLY A 207 15.84 -6.12 8.80
N LEU A 208 14.70 -6.50 9.41
CA LEU A 208 14.30 -5.98 10.73
C LEU A 208 15.14 -6.54 11.87
N THR A 209 15.65 -7.77 11.76
CA THR A 209 16.43 -8.43 12.82
C THR A 209 17.93 -8.23 12.67
N ALA A 210 18.47 -8.30 11.44
CA ALA A 210 19.91 -8.23 11.17
C ALA A 210 20.37 -6.83 10.72
N GLY A 211 19.44 -5.92 10.40
CA GLY A 211 19.76 -4.56 9.95
C GLY A 211 20.38 -3.70 11.07
N ASP A 212 21.32 -2.83 10.70
CA ASP A 212 21.99 -1.91 11.62
C ASP A 212 20.99 -0.89 12.21
N SER A 213 20.81 -0.93 13.52
CA SER A 213 19.89 -0.07 14.24
C SER A 213 20.28 1.41 14.20
N ALA A 214 21.58 1.71 14.12
CA ALA A 214 22.08 3.08 14.01
C ALA A 214 21.81 3.70 12.64
N MET A 215 21.65 2.88 11.59
CA MET A 215 21.42 3.29 10.21
C MET A 215 20.01 2.96 9.70
N GLN A 216 18.98 3.17 10.51
CA GLN A 216 17.58 2.91 10.13
C GLN A 216 17.36 1.45 9.66
N ARG A 217 17.94 0.48 10.36
CA ARG A 217 17.90 -0.93 9.98
C ARG A 217 18.42 -1.18 8.56
N ALA A 218 19.43 -0.42 8.13
CA ALA A 218 20.06 -0.66 6.84
C ALA A 218 20.63 -2.09 6.79
N TRP A 219 20.27 -2.81 5.75
CA TRP A 219 20.67 -4.19 5.53
C TRP A 219 21.05 -4.43 4.07
N GLN A 220 22.23 -4.99 3.88
CA GLN A 220 22.73 -5.32 2.55
C GLN A 220 22.18 -6.69 2.10
N ALA A 221 21.20 -6.68 1.22
CA ALA A 221 20.62 -7.85 0.60
C ALA A 221 21.29 -8.10 -0.77
N GLY A 222 22.41 -8.79 -0.79
CA GLY A 222 23.22 -8.90 -2.03
C GLY A 222 23.71 -7.51 -2.49
N PRO A 223 23.42 -7.09 -3.72
CA PRO A 223 23.82 -5.76 -4.22
C PRO A 223 22.87 -4.63 -3.77
N MET A 224 21.72 -4.94 -3.14
CA MET A 224 20.69 -3.98 -2.75
C MET A 224 20.88 -3.53 -1.31
N LEU A 225 20.80 -2.23 -1.06
CA LEU A 225 20.72 -1.64 0.29
C LEU A 225 19.26 -1.36 0.64
N LEU A 226 18.74 -2.06 1.62
CA LEU A 226 17.37 -1.95 2.10
C LEU A 226 17.33 -1.25 3.46
N HIS A 227 16.29 -0.45 3.69
CA HIS A 227 16.07 0.31 4.92
C HIS A 227 14.75 -0.11 5.59
N THR A 228 14.47 0.45 6.77
CA THR A 228 13.23 0.16 7.54
C THR A 228 11.96 0.25 6.71
N GLY A 229 11.86 1.27 5.84
CA GLY A 229 10.69 1.43 4.96
C GLY A 229 10.49 0.23 4.02
N ASP A 230 11.60 -0.25 3.44
CA ASP A 230 11.58 -1.43 2.56
C ASP A 230 11.19 -2.68 3.32
N HIS A 231 11.72 -2.87 4.55
CA HIS A 231 11.40 -4.04 5.37
C HIS A 231 9.91 -4.07 5.74
N ILE A 232 9.32 -2.94 6.15
CA ILE A 232 7.89 -2.83 6.46
C ILE A 232 7.07 -3.09 5.20
N PHE A 233 7.46 -2.50 4.06
CA PHE A 233 6.78 -2.73 2.79
C PHE A 233 6.83 -4.21 2.39
N HIS A 234 7.98 -4.86 2.50
CA HIS A 234 8.15 -6.28 2.22
C HIS A 234 7.32 -7.16 3.17
N LEU A 235 7.21 -6.80 4.46
CA LEU A 235 6.38 -7.52 5.42
C LEU A 235 4.91 -7.55 4.99
N VAL A 236 4.38 -6.39 4.62
CA VAL A 236 2.97 -6.28 4.21
C VAL A 236 2.74 -6.93 2.85
N LEU A 237 3.61 -6.67 1.89
CA LEU A 237 3.53 -7.24 0.57
C LEU A 237 3.60 -8.77 0.62
N GLY A 238 4.54 -9.31 1.40
CA GLY A 238 4.70 -10.74 1.63
C GLY A 238 3.45 -11.36 2.25
N SER A 239 2.84 -10.68 3.23
CA SER A 239 1.59 -11.12 3.86
C SER A 239 0.43 -11.13 2.86
N ILE A 240 0.32 -10.13 2.00
CA ILE A 240 -0.69 -10.07 0.95
C ILE A 240 -0.52 -11.23 -0.04
N PHE A 241 0.68 -11.42 -0.61
CA PHE A 241 0.93 -12.49 -1.55
C PHE A 241 0.68 -13.87 -0.93
N LEU A 242 1.15 -14.11 0.29
CA LEU A 242 0.94 -15.36 1.01
C LEU A 242 -0.55 -15.59 1.27
N GLY A 243 -1.27 -14.59 1.77
CA GLY A 243 -2.70 -14.67 2.06
C GLY A 243 -3.52 -15.01 0.82
N PHE A 244 -3.32 -14.32 -0.30
CA PHE A 244 -4.02 -14.60 -1.54
C PHE A 244 -3.61 -15.93 -2.17
N GLY A 245 -2.34 -16.32 -2.06
CA GLY A 245 -1.88 -17.63 -2.46
C GLY A 245 -2.57 -18.76 -1.69
N LEU A 246 -2.72 -18.63 -0.37
CA LEU A 246 -3.41 -19.61 0.47
C LEU A 246 -4.92 -19.68 0.21
N LEU A 247 -5.56 -18.56 -0.10
CA LEU A 247 -7.00 -18.50 -0.42
C LEU A 247 -7.30 -19.07 -1.80
N SER A 248 -6.35 -18.99 -2.73
CA SER A 248 -6.51 -19.51 -4.09
C SER A 248 -6.74 -21.02 -4.10
N GLY A 249 -7.79 -21.45 -4.84
CA GLY A 249 -8.14 -22.87 -5.01
C GLY A 249 -9.00 -23.47 -3.89
N ARG A 250 -9.24 -22.77 -2.77
CA ARG A 250 -10.20 -23.24 -1.74
C ARG A 250 -11.66 -23.17 -2.23
N GLU A 251 -11.96 -22.20 -3.07
CA GLU A 251 -13.32 -21.98 -3.59
C GLU A 251 -13.72 -23.05 -4.62
N ARG A 252 -12.79 -23.54 -5.43
CA ARG A 252 -13.04 -24.61 -6.39
C ARG A 252 -13.49 -25.90 -5.70
N ARG A 253 -12.88 -26.25 -4.58
CA ARG A 253 -13.28 -27.44 -3.78
C ARG A 253 -14.64 -27.29 -3.11
N ARG A 254 -15.12 -26.07 -2.84
CA ARG A 254 -16.47 -25.84 -2.29
C ARG A 254 -17.56 -25.97 -3.34
N GLN A 255 -17.26 -25.67 -4.60
CA GLN A 255 -18.20 -25.78 -5.70
C GLN A 255 -18.31 -27.23 -6.23
N GLU A 256 -17.27 -28.04 -6.03
CA GLU A 256 -17.22 -29.46 -6.46
C GLU A 256 -17.81 -30.44 -5.41
N LYS A 257 -18.22 -29.96 -4.22
CA LYS A 257 -18.96 -30.79 -3.27
C LYS A 257 -20.43 -30.73 -3.63
N PRO A 258 -21.02 -31.88 -4.08
CA PRO A 258 -22.48 -31.99 -4.26
C PRO A 258 -23.17 -31.75 -2.91
N ALA A 259 -24.33 -31.09 -2.96
CA ALA A 259 -25.20 -30.86 -1.81
C ALA A 259 -25.81 -32.20 -1.35
#